data_edb3ee5863b9cd29c942d1ad07a0449b
#
_entry.id   edb3ee5863b9cd29c942d1ad07a0449b
#
_cell.length_a   1.000
_cell.length_b   1.000
_cell.length_c   1.000
_cell.angle_alpha   90.00
_cell.angle_beta   90.00
_cell.angle_gamma   90.00
#
_symmetry.space_group_name_H-M   'P 1'
#
loop_
_entity.id
_entity.type
_entity.pdbx_description
1 polymer ?
#
loop_
_entity_poly.entity_id
_entity_poly.type
_entity_poly.pdbx_seq_one_letter_code
_entity_poly.pdbx_strand_id
1 'polypeptide(L)'
;MNNPLSLSVRIAEGFLSKEESILNLDEFIELAKRSGYDALCIRASQIGIQTPRELIEQGAAKIQNYGLPVTMVTGDFDIVYNNDKGPNCLQNITPFLDLATMLDAPLIRVAIKTDADISAAQTAADEAIERNITLVHQCHTLSLFETIDSCEESAKRINRPNFGIIYEPANLEICDQEYTGEVF
;
A
#
# COMPACT_ATOMS: atom_id res chain seq x y z
N MET A 1 -21.26 -9.83 -8.41
CA MET A 1 -20.83 -8.94 -7.30
C MET A 1 -19.93 -7.88 -7.93
N ASN A 2 -20.25 -6.59 -7.77
CA ASN A 2 -19.32 -5.54 -8.24
C ASN A 2 -18.17 -5.47 -7.24
N ASN A 3 -16.93 -5.57 -7.73
CA ASN A 3 -15.76 -5.32 -6.91
C ASN A 3 -15.71 -3.82 -6.58
N PRO A 4 -15.48 -3.43 -5.31
CA PRO A 4 -15.38 -2.02 -4.94
C PRO A 4 -14.16 -1.37 -5.61
N LEU A 5 -14.33 -0.13 -6.08
CA LEU A 5 -13.28 0.66 -6.69
C LEU A 5 -12.67 1.60 -5.66
N SER A 6 -11.36 1.51 -5.46
CA SER A 6 -10.61 2.38 -4.56
C SER A 6 -9.77 3.39 -5.35
N LEU A 7 -9.95 4.69 -5.07
CA LEU A 7 -9.15 5.75 -5.67
C LEU A 7 -7.84 5.92 -4.90
N SER A 8 -6.73 5.78 -5.59
CA SER A 8 -5.40 6.02 -4.98
C SER A 8 -5.02 7.50 -5.04
N VAL A 9 -4.47 8.01 -3.95
CA VAL A 9 -3.82 9.35 -3.91
C VAL A 9 -2.77 9.52 -5.01
N ARG A 10 -2.27 8.43 -5.60
CA ARG A 10 -1.33 8.48 -6.74
C ARG A 10 -1.80 9.40 -7.87
N ILE A 11 -3.10 9.51 -8.11
CA ILE A 11 -3.67 10.38 -9.16
C ILE A 11 -3.43 11.87 -8.86
N ALA A 12 -3.30 12.23 -7.59
CA ALA A 12 -3.08 13.60 -7.14
C ALA A 12 -1.60 13.92 -6.88
N GLU A 13 -0.70 12.98 -7.09
CA GLU A 13 0.75 13.20 -6.97
C GLU A 13 1.33 13.73 -8.28
N GLY A 14 2.36 14.58 -8.18
CA GLY A 14 3.11 15.04 -9.33
C GLY A 14 3.84 13.89 -10.06
N PHE A 15 4.14 14.09 -11.35
CA PHE A 15 4.88 13.09 -12.11
C PHE A 15 6.33 12.94 -11.63
N LEU A 16 6.98 14.06 -11.30
CA LEU A 16 8.38 14.10 -10.86
C LEU A 16 8.54 14.07 -9.34
N SER A 17 7.51 14.40 -8.57
CA SER A 17 7.53 14.35 -7.11
C SER A 17 6.28 13.65 -6.60
N LYS A 18 6.49 12.67 -5.73
CA LYS A 18 5.43 11.91 -5.05
C LYS A 18 5.33 12.30 -3.57
N GLU A 19 5.94 13.41 -3.18
CA GLU A 19 6.00 13.86 -1.79
C GLU A 19 4.83 14.77 -1.43
N GLU A 20 4.24 15.42 -2.45
CA GLU A 20 3.12 16.34 -2.25
C GLU A 20 1.95 15.92 -3.14
N SER A 21 0.76 15.94 -2.55
CA SER A 21 -0.48 15.85 -3.30
C SER A 21 -0.90 17.24 -3.78
N ILE A 22 -1.22 17.37 -5.06
CA ILE A 22 -1.74 18.62 -5.65
C ILE A 22 -3.20 18.90 -5.25
N LEU A 23 -3.90 17.88 -4.72
CA LEU A 23 -5.24 18.01 -4.14
C LEU A 23 -5.11 17.91 -2.62
N ASN A 24 -5.75 18.79 -1.89
CA ASN A 24 -5.94 18.57 -0.47
C ASN A 24 -6.92 17.42 -0.21
N LEU A 25 -7.03 16.97 1.04
CA LEU A 25 -7.85 15.80 1.38
C LEU A 25 -9.33 15.97 1.02
N ASP A 26 -9.90 17.18 1.19
CA ASP A 26 -11.30 17.45 0.85
C ASP A 26 -11.55 17.32 -0.66
N GLU A 27 -10.69 17.94 -1.45
CA GLU A 27 -10.75 17.88 -2.91
C GLU A 27 -10.59 16.45 -3.43
N PHE A 28 -9.71 15.66 -2.80
CA PHE A 28 -9.50 14.27 -3.16
C PHE A 28 -10.72 13.39 -2.81
N ILE A 29 -11.33 13.58 -1.65
CA ILE A 29 -12.56 12.91 -1.23
C ILE A 29 -13.71 13.25 -2.18
N GLU A 30 -13.89 14.55 -2.49
CA GLU A 30 -14.93 14.99 -3.42
C GLU A 30 -14.73 14.43 -4.82
N LEU A 31 -13.48 14.37 -5.30
CA LEU A 31 -13.16 13.73 -6.57
C LEU A 31 -13.56 12.25 -6.58
N ALA A 32 -13.21 11.50 -5.52
CA ALA A 32 -13.58 10.09 -5.40
C ALA A 32 -15.10 9.89 -5.45
N LYS A 33 -15.85 10.65 -4.66
CA LYS A 33 -17.33 10.59 -4.61
C LYS A 33 -17.95 10.92 -5.94
N ARG A 34 -17.54 12.04 -6.56
CA ARG A 34 -18.07 12.49 -7.85
C ARG A 34 -17.80 11.51 -8.99
N SER A 35 -16.67 10.79 -8.91
CA SER A 35 -16.24 9.82 -9.93
C SER A 35 -16.75 8.41 -9.67
N GLY A 36 -17.55 8.19 -8.62
CA GLY A 36 -18.19 6.89 -8.34
C GLY A 36 -17.23 5.86 -7.73
N TYR A 37 -16.16 6.29 -7.06
CA TYR A 37 -15.33 5.38 -6.28
C TYR A 37 -15.97 5.04 -4.94
N ASP A 38 -15.75 3.81 -4.49
CA ASP A 38 -16.32 3.26 -3.27
C ASP A 38 -15.40 3.43 -2.05
N ALA A 39 -14.10 3.66 -2.27
CA ALA A 39 -13.07 3.66 -1.24
C ALA A 39 -11.84 4.50 -1.63
N LEU A 40 -10.92 4.68 -0.69
CA LEU A 40 -9.66 5.40 -0.88
C LEU A 40 -8.45 4.52 -0.57
N CYS A 41 -7.36 4.71 -1.33
CA CYS A 41 -6.02 4.22 -0.99
C CYS A 41 -5.15 5.43 -0.65
N ILE A 42 -4.73 5.52 0.61
CA ILE A 42 -3.98 6.65 1.16
C ILE A 42 -2.47 6.43 0.99
N ARG A 43 -1.76 7.50 0.61
CA ARG A 43 -0.31 7.49 0.41
C ARG A 43 0.35 8.57 1.26
N ALA A 44 1.66 8.43 1.49
CA ALA A 44 2.46 9.32 2.34
C ALA A 44 2.38 10.81 1.98
N SER A 45 2.13 11.11 0.70
CA SER A 45 1.93 12.49 0.21
C SER A 45 0.67 13.17 0.76
N GLN A 46 -0.30 12.41 1.22
CA GLN A 46 -1.54 12.92 1.81
C GLN A 46 -1.56 12.73 3.33
N ILE A 47 -1.37 11.49 3.78
CA ILE A 47 -1.26 11.12 5.19
C ILE A 47 -0.29 9.95 5.29
N GLY A 48 0.83 10.12 6.00
CA GLY A 48 1.86 9.10 6.19
C GLY A 48 2.33 9.02 7.64
N ILE A 49 3.32 8.18 7.90
CA ILE A 49 3.88 7.99 9.26
C ILE A 49 4.54 9.26 9.83
N GLN A 50 4.92 10.21 8.97
CA GLN A 50 5.47 11.52 9.35
C GLN A 50 4.38 12.55 9.68
N THR A 51 3.11 12.26 9.40
CA THR A 51 1.99 13.18 9.65
C THR A 51 1.71 13.26 11.16
N PRO A 52 1.57 14.46 11.74
CA PRO A 52 1.20 14.60 13.14
C PRO A 52 -0.10 13.84 13.47
N ARG A 53 -0.11 13.16 14.62
CA ARG A 53 -1.24 12.32 15.06
C ARG A 53 -2.60 13.03 14.97
N GLU A 54 -2.67 14.27 15.41
CA GLU A 54 -3.90 15.05 15.38
C GLU A 54 -4.44 15.26 13.96
N LEU A 55 -3.53 15.41 12.98
CA LEU A 55 -3.92 15.56 11.57
C LEU A 55 -4.36 14.22 10.97
N ILE A 56 -3.78 13.11 11.41
CA ILE A 56 -4.24 11.78 11.02
C ILE A 56 -5.67 11.55 11.54
N GLU A 57 -5.93 11.85 12.82
CA GLU A 57 -7.25 11.72 13.46
C GLU A 57 -8.31 12.60 12.77
N GLN A 58 -7.97 13.84 12.45
CA GLN A 58 -8.85 14.73 11.70
C GLN A 58 -9.13 14.20 10.28
N GLY A 59 -8.12 13.71 9.59
CA GLY A 59 -8.25 13.10 8.26
C GLY A 59 -9.12 11.85 8.29
N ALA A 60 -8.90 10.96 9.26
CA ALA A 60 -9.70 9.75 9.45
C ALA A 60 -11.18 10.06 9.69
N ALA A 61 -11.47 10.99 10.61
CA ALA A 61 -12.83 11.43 10.88
C ALA A 61 -13.51 12.03 9.65
N LYS A 62 -12.76 12.83 8.87
CA LYS A 62 -13.25 13.41 7.63
C LYS A 62 -13.62 12.34 6.61
N ILE A 63 -12.71 11.40 6.33
CA ILE A 63 -12.92 10.29 5.39
C ILE A 63 -14.16 9.47 5.81
N GLN A 64 -14.26 9.14 7.11
CA GLN A 64 -15.39 8.41 7.67
C GLN A 64 -16.73 9.15 7.48
N ASN A 65 -16.76 10.47 7.71
CA ASN A 65 -17.96 11.29 7.53
C ASN A 65 -18.49 11.30 6.08
N TYR A 66 -17.63 11.11 5.11
CA TYR A 66 -18.01 10.96 3.70
C TYR A 66 -18.40 9.53 3.32
N GLY A 67 -18.27 8.57 4.24
CA GLY A 67 -18.62 7.17 4.01
C GLY A 67 -17.72 6.48 2.98
N LEU A 68 -16.44 6.85 2.93
CA LEU A 68 -15.43 6.22 2.08
C LEU A 68 -14.43 5.46 2.97
N PRO A 69 -14.44 4.12 3.01
CA PRO A 69 -13.42 3.37 3.73
C PRO A 69 -12.03 3.55 3.11
N VAL A 70 -10.99 3.45 3.92
CA VAL A 70 -9.61 3.34 3.45
C VAL A 70 -9.30 1.87 3.23
N THR A 71 -8.92 1.51 2.01
CA THR A 71 -8.60 0.11 1.66
C THR A 71 -7.14 -0.25 1.96
N MET A 72 -6.24 0.72 1.83
CA MET A 72 -4.81 0.49 1.97
C MET A 72 -4.08 1.79 2.30
N VAL A 73 -2.98 1.66 3.04
CA VAL A 73 -2.02 2.73 3.23
C VAL A 73 -0.66 2.37 2.61
N THR A 74 0.01 3.38 2.02
CA THR A 74 1.42 3.36 1.65
C THR A 74 2.10 4.46 2.45
N GLY A 75 2.59 4.10 3.63
CA GLY A 75 2.80 5.01 4.76
C GLY A 75 4.04 5.89 4.70
N ASP A 76 5.03 5.62 3.82
CA ASP A 76 6.23 6.46 3.69
C ASP A 76 6.66 6.67 2.22
N PHE A 77 7.62 7.57 2.03
CA PHE A 77 8.13 7.92 0.71
C PHE A 77 9.10 6.87 0.16
N ASP A 78 9.81 6.13 1.01
CA ASP A 78 10.75 5.10 0.57
C ASP A 78 10.01 3.95 -0.14
N ILE A 79 8.84 3.57 0.37
CA ILE A 79 7.94 2.61 -0.29
C ILE A 79 7.30 3.23 -1.54
N VAL A 80 6.84 4.49 -1.45
CA VAL A 80 6.19 5.20 -2.56
C VAL A 80 7.09 5.29 -3.78
N TYR A 81 8.38 5.57 -3.58
CA TYR A 81 9.39 5.65 -4.65
C TYR A 81 9.98 4.29 -5.04
N ASN A 82 9.70 3.24 -4.29
CA ASN A 82 10.35 1.93 -4.44
C ASN A 82 11.88 2.03 -4.42
N ASN A 83 12.43 2.88 -3.56
CA ASN A 83 13.87 3.04 -3.43
C ASN A 83 14.49 1.92 -2.56
N ASP A 84 15.84 1.92 -2.43
CA ASP A 84 16.55 0.87 -1.71
C ASP A 84 16.30 0.87 -0.20
N LYS A 85 15.71 1.93 0.35
CA LYS A 85 15.32 2.03 1.76
C LYS A 85 13.89 1.54 2.01
N GLY A 86 13.10 1.28 0.96
CA GLY A 86 11.73 0.78 1.08
C GLY A 86 11.58 -0.38 2.07
N PRO A 87 12.47 -1.40 2.08
CA PRO A 87 12.41 -2.51 3.03
C PRO A 87 12.63 -2.14 4.51
N ASN A 88 13.11 -0.94 4.83
CA ASN A 88 13.28 -0.51 6.22
C ASN A 88 11.95 -0.48 6.99
N CYS A 89 10.82 -0.31 6.29
CA CYS A 89 9.49 -0.42 6.90
C CYS A 89 9.26 -1.75 7.61
N LEU A 90 9.86 -2.85 7.12
CA LEU A 90 9.72 -4.19 7.69
C LEU A 90 10.50 -4.35 9.00
N GLN A 91 11.56 -3.57 9.20
CA GLN A 91 12.37 -3.60 10.42
C GLN A 91 11.73 -2.81 11.57
N ASN A 92 10.82 -1.90 11.25
CA ASN A 92 10.05 -1.13 12.21
C ASN A 92 8.63 -0.88 11.67
N ILE A 93 7.83 -1.92 11.67
CA ILE A 93 6.48 -1.88 11.09
C ILE A 93 5.46 -1.16 11.99
N THR A 94 5.73 -1.03 13.30
CA THR A 94 4.79 -0.48 14.29
C THR A 94 4.19 0.88 13.89
N PRO A 95 4.97 1.90 13.41
CA PRO A 95 4.38 3.19 13.00
C PRO A 95 3.37 3.05 11.84
N PHE A 96 3.59 2.09 10.94
CA PHE A 96 2.68 1.82 9.83
C PHE A 96 1.41 1.13 10.30
N LEU A 97 1.53 0.23 11.28
CA LEU A 97 0.39 -0.42 11.92
C LEU A 97 -0.46 0.59 12.68
N ASP A 98 0.17 1.54 13.37
CA ASP A 98 -0.52 2.62 14.07
C ASP A 98 -1.29 3.51 13.08
N LEU A 99 -0.65 3.90 11.97
CA LEU A 99 -1.28 4.67 10.89
C LEU A 99 -2.47 3.93 10.29
N ALA A 100 -2.30 2.65 9.94
CA ALA A 100 -3.36 1.83 9.36
C ALA A 100 -4.54 1.66 10.34
N THR A 101 -4.25 1.44 11.62
CA THR A 101 -5.28 1.36 12.68
C THR A 101 -6.06 2.67 12.81
N MET A 102 -5.38 3.82 12.80
CA MET A 102 -6.03 5.14 12.91
C MET A 102 -6.93 5.45 11.70
N LEU A 103 -6.57 4.95 10.53
CA LEU A 103 -7.31 5.12 9.28
C LEU A 103 -8.31 3.98 9.01
N ASP A 104 -8.41 2.99 9.91
CA ASP A 104 -9.20 1.75 9.71
C ASP A 104 -8.88 1.05 8.38
N ALA A 105 -7.60 1.03 8.01
CA ALA A 105 -7.13 0.44 6.77
C ALA A 105 -6.69 -1.01 6.99
N PRO A 106 -7.27 -1.99 6.30
CA PRO A 106 -6.94 -3.41 6.46
C PRO A 106 -5.62 -3.82 5.79
N LEU A 107 -5.09 -3.00 4.88
CA LEU A 107 -3.89 -3.33 4.11
C LEU A 107 -2.80 -2.27 4.29
N ILE A 108 -1.56 -2.75 4.40
CA ILE A 108 -0.35 -1.91 4.34
C ILE A 108 0.51 -2.39 3.18
N ARG A 109 0.80 -1.49 2.22
CA ARG A 109 1.80 -1.78 1.20
C ARG A 109 3.19 -1.68 1.80
N VAL A 110 3.99 -2.74 1.61
CA VAL A 110 5.40 -2.84 2.02
C VAL A 110 6.32 -3.01 0.82
N ALA A 111 7.63 -2.95 1.02
CA ALA A 111 8.63 -3.22 -0.01
C ALA A 111 9.54 -4.36 0.41
N ILE A 112 9.80 -5.31 -0.51
CA ILE A 112 10.67 -6.48 -0.33
C ILE A 112 11.53 -6.57 -1.57
N LYS A 113 12.85 -6.34 -1.44
CA LYS A 113 13.74 -6.20 -2.60
C LYS A 113 14.72 -7.34 -2.73
N THR A 114 15.12 -7.93 -1.62
CA THR A 114 16.15 -8.95 -1.58
C THR A 114 15.77 -10.10 -0.64
N ASP A 115 16.48 -11.21 -0.76
CA ASP A 115 16.32 -12.37 0.12
C ASP A 115 16.49 -12.03 1.60
N ALA A 116 17.31 -11.03 1.92
CA ALA A 116 17.52 -10.58 3.28
C ALA A 116 16.25 -9.99 3.92
N ASP A 117 15.30 -9.51 3.11
CA ASP A 117 14.07 -8.89 3.57
C ASP A 117 12.99 -9.91 3.99
N ILE A 118 13.12 -11.17 3.57
CA ILE A 118 12.11 -12.23 3.84
C ILE A 118 11.89 -12.42 5.34
N SER A 119 12.95 -12.50 6.13
CA SER A 119 12.85 -12.68 7.59
C SER A 119 12.20 -11.47 8.27
N ALA A 120 12.49 -10.26 7.81
CA ALA A 120 11.87 -9.05 8.33
C ALA A 120 10.38 -9.00 7.95
N ALA A 121 10.03 -9.42 6.72
CA ALA A 121 8.63 -9.51 6.28
C ALA A 121 7.82 -10.52 7.13
N GLN A 122 8.42 -11.66 7.50
CA GLN A 122 7.81 -12.63 8.40
C GLN A 122 7.51 -12.01 9.78
N THR A 123 8.50 -11.35 10.37
CA THR A 123 8.36 -10.70 11.69
C THR A 123 7.33 -9.58 11.66
N ALA A 124 7.36 -8.75 10.62
CA ALA A 124 6.39 -7.67 10.44
C ALA A 124 4.96 -8.20 10.25
N ALA A 125 4.79 -9.31 9.52
CA ALA A 125 3.49 -9.94 9.34
C ALA A 125 2.98 -10.56 10.65
N ASP A 126 3.86 -11.15 11.47
CA ASP A 126 3.51 -11.68 12.80
C ASP A 126 3.03 -10.56 13.74
N GLU A 127 3.60 -9.35 13.67
CA GLU A 127 3.09 -8.18 14.42
C GLU A 127 1.76 -7.67 13.85
N ALA A 128 1.63 -7.64 12.53
CA ALA A 128 0.44 -7.11 11.85
C ALA A 128 -0.82 -7.96 12.10
N ILE A 129 -0.67 -9.29 12.26
CA ILE A 129 -1.81 -10.18 12.44
C ILE A 129 -2.56 -9.89 13.75
N GLU A 130 -1.87 -9.42 14.78
CA GLU A 130 -2.48 -9.06 16.07
C GLU A 130 -3.46 -7.88 15.95
N ARG A 131 -3.34 -7.10 14.87
CA ARG A 131 -4.22 -5.97 14.56
C ARG A 131 -5.17 -6.25 13.39
N ASN A 132 -5.26 -7.50 12.91
CA ASN A 132 -6.03 -7.90 11.73
C ASN A 132 -5.63 -7.14 10.46
N ILE A 133 -4.34 -6.79 10.32
CA ILE A 133 -3.79 -6.09 9.17
C ILE A 133 -3.02 -7.08 8.30
N THR A 134 -3.22 -6.97 6.99
CA THR A 134 -2.48 -7.72 5.98
C THR A 134 -1.40 -6.85 5.35
N LEU A 135 -0.18 -7.36 5.29
CA LEU A 135 0.89 -6.74 4.55
C LEU A 135 0.81 -7.19 3.08
N VAL A 136 1.01 -6.26 2.17
CA VAL A 136 0.93 -6.55 0.73
C VAL A 136 2.12 -5.96 -0.01
N HIS A 137 2.70 -6.73 -0.95
CA HIS A 137 3.71 -6.23 -1.87
C HIS A 137 3.13 -6.13 -3.28
N GLN A 138 3.44 -5.07 -3.99
CA GLN A 138 3.03 -4.88 -5.37
C GLN A 138 4.01 -5.59 -6.32
N CYS A 139 3.51 -6.30 -7.35
CA CYS A 139 4.37 -6.73 -8.46
C CYS A 139 5.12 -5.50 -8.98
N HIS A 140 6.46 -5.51 -8.89
CA HIS A 140 7.24 -4.31 -9.17
C HIS A 140 8.67 -4.64 -9.56
N THR A 141 9.22 -3.85 -10.51
CA THR A 141 10.62 -3.90 -10.89
C THR A 141 11.55 -3.65 -9.70
N LEU A 142 12.77 -4.17 -9.74
CA LEU A 142 13.80 -4.03 -8.71
C LEU A 142 13.32 -4.56 -7.33
N SER A 143 12.60 -5.68 -7.34
CA SER A 143 12.12 -6.37 -6.14
C SER A 143 12.14 -7.89 -6.33
N LEU A 144 11.81 -8.64 -5.28
CA LEU A 144 11.58 -10.10 -5.39
C LEU A 144 10.25 -10.45 -6.09
N PHE A 145 9.51 -9.46 -6.60
CA PHE A 145 8.18 -9.62 -7.18
C PHE A 145 8.11 -9.10 -8.63
N GLU A 146 9.19 -9.35 -9.42
CA GLU A 146 9.29 -8.94 -10.82
C GLU A 146 8.58 -9.91 -11.77
N THR A 147 8.62 -11.20 -11.47
CA THR A 147 8.03 -12.24 -12.30
C THR A 147 6.96 -12.99 -11.53
N ILE A 148 6.07 -13.68 -12.25
CA ILE A 148 5.02 -14.51 -11.64
C ILE A 148 5.63 -15.57 -10.74
N ASP A 149 6.64 -16.30 -11.25
CA ASP A 149 7.33 -17.35 -10.51
C ASP A 149 8.01 -16.80 -9.25
N SER A 150 8.67 -15.64 -9.35
CA SER A 150 9.32 -15.00 -8.19
C SER A 150 8.33 -14.45 -7.18
N CYS A 151 7.16 -13.99 -7.62
CA CYS A 151 6.05 -13.61 -6.73
C CYS A 151 5.58 -14.81 -5.90
N GLU A 152 5.31 -15.95 -6.57
CA GLU A 152 4.88 -17.17 -5.89
C GLU A 152 5.94 -17.72 -4.93
N GLU A 153 7.20 -17.79 -5.38
CA GLU A 153 8.30 -18.27 -4.55
C GLU A 153 8.47 -17.39 -3.31
N SER A 154 8.49 -16.07 -3.50
CA SER A 154 8.64 -15.12 -2.38
C SER A 154 7.49 -15.21 -1.39
N ALA A 155 6.24 -15.31 -1.88
CA ALA A 155 5.09 -15.50 -1.02
C ALA A 155 5.15 -16.83 -0.24
N LYS A 156 5.55 -17.91 -0.89
CA LYS A 156 5.76 -19.22 -0.25
C LYS A 156 6.83 -19.19 0.83
N ARG A 157 7.90 -18.43 0.61
CA ARG A 157 8.99 -18.25 1.58
C ARG A 157 8.58 -17.39 2.76
N ILE A 158 7.81 -16.33 2.54
CA ILE A 158 7.24 -15.51 3.62
C ILE A 158 6.29 -16.36 4.47
N ASN A 159 5.44 -17.17 3.85
CA ASN A 159 4.58 -18.14 4.49
C ASN A 159 3.82 -17.58 5.71
N ARG A 160 3.09 -16.49 5.50
CA ARG A 160 2.21 -15.88 6.51
C ARG A 160 0.81 -15.69 5.94
N PRO A 161 -0.26 -16.04 6.70
CA PRO A 161 -1.63 -15.97 6.21
C PRO A 161 -2.12 -14.54 5.95
N ASN A 162 -1.47 -13.55 6.57
CA ASN A 162 -1.74 -12.14 6.40
C ASN A 162 -0.65 -11.43 5.56
N PHE A 163 -0.10 -12.14 4.58
CA PHE A 163 0.73 -11.57 3.54
C PHE A 163 0.12 -11.83 2.17
N GLY A 164 0.06 -10.81 1.31
CA GLY A 164 -0.53 -10.91 -0.01
C GLY A 164 0.22 -10.12 -1.09
N ILE A 165 -0.25 -10.26 -2.33
CA ILE A 165 0.34 -9.64 -3.51
C ILE A 165 -0.68 -8.65 -4.10
N ILE A 166 -0.22 -7.43 -4.42
CA ILE A 166 -0.96 -6.50 -5.26
C ILE A 166 -0.62 -6.81 -6.70
N TYR A 167 -1.59 -7.36 -7.44
CA TYR A 167 -1.45 -7.60 -8.86
C TYR A 167 -1.40 -6.29 -9.64
N GLU A 168 -0.28 -6.03 -10.30
CA GLU A 168 -0.07 -4.82 -11.11
C GLU A 168 0.40 -5.23 -12.50
N PRO A 169 -0.53 -5.41 -13.45
CA PRO A 169 -0.21 -5.91 -14.79
C PRO A 169 0.75 -5.00 -15.56
N ALA A 170 0.70 -3.68 -15.34
CA ALA A 170 1.61 -2.76 -16.00
C ALA A 170 3.08 -2.98 -15.59
N ASN A 171 3.33 -3.34 -14.33
CA ASN A 171 4.69 -3.67 -13.87
C ASN A 171 5.14 -5.04 -14.38
N LEU A 172 4.25 -6.02 -14.50
CA LEU A 172 4.57 -7.31 -15.11
C LEU A 172 4.95 -7.15 -16.58
N GLU A 173 4.23 -6.32 -17.33
CA GLU A 173 4.58 -5.99 -18.73
C GLU A 173 5.99 -5.36 -18.83
N ILE A 174 6.33 -4.45 -17.92
CA ILE A 174 7.68 -3.84 -17.88
C ILE A 174 8.75 -4.90 -17.60
N CYS A 175 8.40 -6.00 -16.90
CA CYS A 175 9.29 -7.12 -16.61
C CYS A 175 9.19 -8.25 -17.65
N ASP A 176 8.69 -7.98 -18.85
CA ASP A 176 8.51 -8.93 -19.96
C ASP A 176 7.69 -10.18 -19.57
N GLN A 177 6.73 -10.03 -18.67
CA GLN A 177 5.84 -11.11 -18.25
C GLN A 177 4.53 -11.07 -19.05
N GLU A 178 4.12 -12.21 -19.57
CA GLU A 178 2.76 -12.37 -20.11
C GLU A 178 1.77 -12.37 -18.93
N TYR A 179 0.73 -11.55 -19.04
CA TYR A 179 -0.38 -11.52 -18.07
C TYR A 179 -1.66 -11.94 -18.80
N THR A 180 -2.06 -13.16 -18.61
CA THR A 180 -3.35 -13.68 -19.04
C THR A 180 -4.28 -13.78 -17.83
N GLY A 181 -5.60 -13.95 -18.04
CA GLY A 181 -6.56 -14.09 -16.95
C GLY A 181 -6.38 -15.33 -16.04
N GLU A 182 -5.33 -16.11 -16.25
CA GLU A 182 -4.99 -17.33 -15.50
C GLU A 182 -3.75 -17.16 -14.60
N VAL A 183 -3.28 -15.92 -14.39
CA VAL A 183 -1.96 -15.63 -13.78
C VAL A 183 -1.92 -15.80 -12.26
N PHE A 184 -3.04 -15.87 -11.54
CA PHE A 184 -3.10 -16.12 -10.09
C PHE A 184 -4.36 -16.90 -9.71
#